data_5e0895cadf071f655774ed72e9d88ee5
#
_entry.id   5e0895cadf071f655774ed72e9d88ee5
#
_cell.length_a   1.000
_cell.length_b   1.000
_cell.length_c   1.000
_cell.angle_alpha   90.00
_cell.angle_beta   90.00
_cell.angle_gamma   90.00
#
_symmetry.space_group_name_H-M   'P 1'
#
loop_
_entity.id
_entity.type
_entity.pdbx_description
1 polymer ?
#
loop_
_entity_poly.entity_id
_entity_poly.type
_entity_poly.pdbx_seq_one_letter_code
_entity_poly.pdbx_strand_id
1 'polypeptide(L)'
;EILSSEFLGEGVLQTIEDAKNRLLTENAKLIPEYGNIMIALFGGDEIGKNVYAEKYQNIKFKKFNKIIQRKRFLSRQDLKIIYMSQPTEAFHFDFIKTKYFNKEKKKIEVEVTNNGKCYGVIQWIKLEMKDGLKFENDPLIKNIAVAWEPVLYLFDEPIELKIGKKVSLICKHDRDKPWFFLDKIND
;
A
#
# COMPACT_ATOMS: atom_id res chain seq x y z
N GLU A 1 -0.36 20.29 5.21
CA GLU A 1 -0.59 18.88 4.82
C GLU A 1 0.74 18.23 4.50
N ILE A 2 1.04 17.08 5.14
CA ILE A 2 2.33 16.37 4.99
C ILE A 2 2.15 14.85 4.79
N LEU A 3 0.91 14.38 4.72
CA LEU A 3 0.58 12.99 4.42
C LEU A 3 0.13 12.88 2.97
N SER A 4 0.67 11.90 2.26
CA SER A 4 0.28 11.58 0.89
C SER A 4 -0.52 10.28 0.81
N SER A 5 -1.06 9.96 -0.37
CA SER A 5 -1.66 8.64 -0.66
C SER A 5 -0.71 7.47 -0.37
N GLU A 6 0.60 7.68 -0.50
CA GLU A 6 1.64 6.70 -0.16
C GLU A 6 2.02 6.71 1.32
N PHE A 7 1.41 7.58 2.11
CA PHE A 7 1.78 7.92 3.47
C PHE A 7 3.06 8.79 3.57
N LEU A 8 4.15 8.39 2.95
CA LEU A 8 5.49 8.97 3.11
C LEU A 8 5.82 10.10 2.11
N GLY A 9 5.12 10.18 1.00
CA GLY A 9 5.53 10.91 -0.21
C GLY A 9 5.71 12.43 -0.08
N GLU A 10 5.32 13.05 1.02
CA GLU A 10 5.47 14.50 1.27
C GLU A 10 6.40 14.79 2.46
N GLY A 11 7.29 13.85 2.79
CA GLY A 11 8.30 14.05 3.79
C GLY A 11 7.78 14.07 5.22
N VAL A 12 6.69 13.34 5.53
CA VAL A 12 6.07 13.32 6.86
C VAL A 12 7.06 12.95 7.97
N LEU A 13 7.92 11.96 7.75
CA LEU A 13 8.87 11.50 8.77
C LEU A 13 9.90 12.57 9.09
N GLN A 14 10.46 13.18 8.05
CA GLN A 14 11.45 14.25 8.19
C GLN A 14 10.83 15.50 8.88
N THR A 15 9.60 15.84 8.50
CA THR A 15 8.88 16.97 9.07
C THR A 15 8.58 16.77 10.57
N ILE A 16 8.16 15.55 10.96
CA ILE A 16 7.90 15.22 12.36
C ILE A 16 9.20 15.22 13.18
N GLU A 17 10.29 14.66 12.64
CA GLU A 17 11.61 14.70 13.26
C GLU A 17 12.07 16.13 13.50
N ASP A 18 11.97 16.98 12.49
CA ASP A 18 12.37 18.38 12.58
C ASP A 18 11.51 19.15 13.57
N ALA A 19 10.19 18.95 13.55
CA ALA A 19 9.27 19.57 14.50
C ALA A 19 9.63 19.18 15.95
N LYS A 20 9.86 17.90 16.22
CA LYS A 20 10.28 17.42 17.54
C LYS A 20 11.59 18.02 18.03
N ASN A 21 12.53 18.21 17.13
CA ASN A 21 13.86 18.73 17.49
C ASN A 21 13.88 20.25 17.74
N ARG A 22 13.02 21.01 17.06
CA ARG A 22 13.12 22.48 17.04
C ARG A 22 11.88 23.24 17.44
N LEU A 23 10.70 22.67 17.27
CA LEU A 23 9.45 23.43 17.32
C LEU A 23 8.53 23.01 18.46
N LEU A 24 8.56 21.75 18.88
CA LEU A 24 7.63 21.22 19.86
C LEU A 24 8.16 21.42 21.28
N THR A 25 7.27 21.75 22.21
CA THR A 25 7.53 21.71 23.64
C THR A 25 7.48 20.26 24.15
N GLU A 26 8.01 20.00 25.35
CA GLU A 26 7.99 18.67 25.97
C GLU A 26 6.60 18.07 26.12
N ASN A 27 5.58 18.92 26.30
CA ASN A 27 4.19 18.50 26.47
C ASN A 27 3.35 18.60 25.19
N ALA A 28 3.97 18.81 24.03
CA ALA A 28 3.27 18.91 22.77
C ALA A 28 2.55 17.61 22.42
N LYS A 29 1.34 17.75 21.90
CA LYS A 29 0.54 16.61 21.41
C LYS A 29 0.69 16.51 19.90
N LEU A 30 0.99 15.31 19.42
CA LEU A 30 1.04 15.01 18.00
C LEU A 30 -0.24 14.25 17.59
N ILE A 31 -0.84 14.66 16.49
CA ILE A 31 -1.98 14.00 15.88
C ILE A 31 -1.70 13.92 14.38
N PRO A 32 -1.73 12.70 13.80
CA PRO A 32 -2.00 11.39 14.42
C PRO A 32 -0.89 10.96 15.40
N GLU A 33 -1.24 10.07 16.35
CA GLU A 33 -0.27 9.45 17.26
C GLU A 33 0.52 8.34 16.58
N TYR A 34 -0.17 7.59 15.70
CA TYR A 34 0.42 6.49 14.92
C TYR A 34 -0.05 6.55 13.47
N GLY A 35 0.80 6.04 12.61
CA GLY A 35 0.48 5.85 11.22
C GLY A 35 0.92 4.48 10.73
N ASN A 36 0.10 3.85 9.88
CA ASN A 36 0.37 2.53 9.36
C ASN A 36 0.20 2.50 7.84
N ILE A 37 1.10 1.81 7.18
CA ILE A 37 0.93 1.41 5.79
C ILE A 37 0.37 0.00 5.78
N MET A 38 -0.87 -0.12 5.32
CA MET A 38 -1.58 -1.38 5.16
C MET A 38 -1.47 -1.89 3.74
N ILE A 39 -1.41 -3.20 3.57
CA ILE A 39 -1.34 -3.85 2.26
C ILE A 39 -2.23 -5.08 2.19
N ALA A 40 -2.62 -5.43 0.96
CA ALA A 40 -3.16 -6.74 0.60
C ALA A 40 -2.73 -7.12 -0.82
N LEU A 41 -2.72 -8.39 -1.14
CA LEU A 41 -2.70 -8.83 -2.53
C LEU A 41 -4.04 -8.51 -3.18
N PHE A 42 -4.04 -8.11 -4.44
CA PHE A 42 -5.28 -7.78 -5.15
C PHE A 42 -5.43 -8.50 -6.48
N GLY A 43 -6.68 -8.78 -6.81
CA GLY A 43 -7.13 -9.39 -8.05
C GLY A 43 -8.50 -8.87 -8.47
N GLY A 44 -9.11 -9.56 -9.42
CA GLY A 44 -10.43 -9.25 -9.98
C GLY A 44 -10.37 -8.96 -11.48
N ASP A 45 -11.39 -9.41 -12.22
CA ASP A 45 -11.39 -9.34 -13.69
C ASP A 45 -11.43 -7.91 -14.22
N GLU A 46 -12.19 -7.03 -13.57
CA GLU A 46 -12.33 -5.65 -14.03
C GLU A 46 -11.06 -4.85 -13.80
N ILE A 47 -10.52 -4.90 -12.58
CA ILE A 47 -9.25 -4.21 -12.29
C ILE A 47 -8.13 -4.79 -13.15
N GLY A 48 -8.13 -6.10 -13.41
CA GLY A 48 -7.14 -6.75 -14.25
C GLY A 48 -7.10 -6.17 -15.67
N LYS A 49 -8.26 -5.90 -16.28
CA LYS A 49 -8.35 -5.27 -17.61
C LYS A 49 -7.80 -3.84 -17.62
N ASN A 50 -7.89 -3.14 -16.49
CA ASN A 50 -7.42 -1.75 -16.36
C ASN A 50 -5.91 -1.66 -16.09
N VAL A 51 -5.33 -2.64 -15.41
CA VAL A 51 -3.93 -2.59 -14.98
C VAL A 51 -2.99 -3.44 -15.84
N TYR A 52 -3.52 -4.39 -16.63
CA TYR A 52 -2.74 -5.31 -17.43
C TYR A 52 -3.36 -5.51 -18.82
N ALA A 53 -2.66 -5.09 -19.87
CA ALA A 53 -3.11 -5.26 -21.25
C ALA A 53 -2.67 -6.63 -21.80
N GLU A 54 -3.62 -7.54 -22.06
CA GLU A 54 -3.33 -8.85 -22.68
C GLU A 54 -3.39 -8.76 -24.21
N LYS A 55 -4.57 -8.40 -24.74
CA LYS A 55 -4.83 -8.35 -26.17
C LYS A 55 -5.91 -7.31 -26.46
N TYR A 56 -5.71 -6.55 -27.50
CA TYR A 56 -6.74 -5.70 -28.08
C TYR A 56 -6.86 -6.03 -29.59
N GLN A 57 -8.05 -6.42 -30.04
CA GLN A 57 -8.30 -7.00 -31.35
C GLN A 57 -7.34 -8.20 -31.59
N ASN A 58 -6.47 -8.16 -32.59
CA ASN A 58 -5.49 -9.20 -32.90
C ASN A 58 -4.07 -8.89 -32.41
N ILE A 59 -3.87 -7.77 -31.71
CA ILE A 59 -2.56 -7.31 -31.25
C ILE A 59 -2.34 -7.76 -29.81
N LYS A 60 -1.21 -8.42 -29.54
CA LYS A 60 -0.78 -8.86 -28.20
C LYS A 60 0.04 -7.75 -27.54
N PHE A 61 -0.39 -7.30 -26.36
CA PHE A 61 0.26 -6.22 -25.60
C PHE A 61 1.13 -6.71 -24.44
N LYS A 62 1.37 -8.02 -24.30
CA LYS A 62 2.14 -8.56 -23.18
C LYS A 62 3.51 -7.88 -22.99
N LYS A 63 4.21 -7.54 -24.08
CA LYS A 63 5.50 -6.82 -23.99
C LYS A 63 5.34 -5.38 -23.55
N PHE A 64 4.22 -4.74 -23.87
CA PHE A 64 3.90 -3.38 -23.45
C PHE A 64 3.80 -3.24 -21.92
N ASN A 65 3.27 -4.26 -21.23
CA ASN A 65 3.17 -4.27 -19.78
C ASN A 65 4.52 -4.17 -19.06
N LYS A 66 5.65 -4.45 -19.75
CA LYS A 66 6.99 -4.29 -19.17
C LYS A 66 7.47 -2.86 -19.07
N ILE A 67 6.85 -1.95 -19.83
CA ILE A 67 7.22 -0.53 -19.90
C ILE A 67 6.18 0.38 -19.24
N ILE A 68 5.03 -0.14 -18.84
CA ILE A 68 4.03 0.64 -18.12
C ILE A 68 4.46 0.95 -16.70
N GLN A 69 3.91 2.00 -16.16
CA GLN A 69 4.15 2.40 -14.78
C GLN A 69 3.68 1.31 -13.80
N ARG A 70 4.60 0.84 -12.94
CA ARG A 70 4.33 -0.21 -11.96
C ARG A 70 3.53 0.27 -10.76
N LYS A 71 3.54 1.54 -10.49
CA LYS A 71 2.79 2.17 -9.41
C LYS A 71 1.69 3.06 -9.98
N ARG A 72 0.46 2.87 -9.51
CA ARG A 72 -0.72 3.61 -9.96
C ARG A 72 -1.59 3.98 -8.79
N PHE A 73 -2.10 5.20 -8.79
CA PHE A 73 -3.15 5.62 -7.87
C PHE A 73 -4.49 5.11 -8.37
N LEU A 74 -5.33 4.70 -7.45
CA LEU A 74 -6.60 4.08 -7.77
C LEU A 74 -7.76 4.98 -7.38
N SER A 75 -8.44 5.58 -8.38
CA SER A 75 -9.68 6.29 -8.13
C SER A 75 -10.75 5.34 -7.59
N ARG A 76 -11.45 5.76 -6.54
CA ARG A 76 -12.49 4.93 -5.88
C ARG A 76 -13.69 4.58 -6.78
N GLN A 77 -13.91 5.33 -7.83
CA GLN A 77 -15.01 5.07 -8.78
C GLN A 77 -14.77 3.82 -9.62
N ASP A 78 -13.51 3.37 -9.74
CA ASP A 78 -13.11 2.22 -10.56
C ASP A 78 -13.01 0.91 -9.76
N LEU A 79 -13.49 0.89 -8.51
CA LEU A 79 -13.20 -0.18 -7.55
C LEU A 79 -14.08 -1.41 -7.69
N LYS A 80 -13.68 -2.34 -8.54
CA LYS A 80 -14.07 -3.75 -8.45
C LYS A 80 -12.83 -4.61 -8.20
N ILE A 81 -12.27 -4.43 -7.01
CA ILE A 81 -11.10 -5.15 -6.51
C ILE A 81 -11.54 -6.28 -5.61
N ILE A 82 -10.81 -7.38 -5.69
CA ILE A 82 -10.91 -8.51 -4.78
C ILE A 82 -9.59 -8.60 -4.01
N TYR A 83 -9.63 -8.63 -2.69
CA TYR A 83 -8.46 -8.98 -1.91
C TYR A 83 -8.15 -10.46 -2.08
N MET A 84 -6.90 -10.73 -2.44
CA MET A 84 -6.38 -12.08 -2.61
C MET A 84 -5.66 -12.59 -1.35
N SER A 85 -5.48 -11.71 -0.36
CA SER A 85 -4.97 -12.02 0.99
C SER A 85 -5.69 -11.17 2.03
N GLN A 86 -5.56 -11.51 3.32
CA GLN A 86 -6.01 -10.62 4.39
C GLN A 86 -5.20 -9.32 4.40
N PRO A 87 -5.84 -8.18 4.78
CA PRO A 87 -5.14 -6.94 5.11
C PRO A 87 -4.01 -7.18 6.11
N THR A 88 -2.83 -6.66 5.82
CA THR A 88 -1.63 -6.84 6.63
C THR A 88 -0.91 -5.51 6.80
N GLU A 89 -0.45 -5.22 8.01
CA GLU A 89 0.38 -4.05 8.28
C GLU A 89 1.78 -4.26 7.71
N ALA A 90 2.15 -3.41 6.74
CA ALA A 90 3.49 -3.43 6.18
C ALA A 90 4.47 -2.59 6.99
N PHE A 91 4.07 -1.39 7.42
CA PHE A 91 4.91 -0.50 8.22
C PHE A 91 4.08 0.21 9.28
N HIS A 92 4.68 0.39 10.45
CA HIS A 92 4.12 1.11 11.59
C HIS A 92 5.03 2.27 11.98
N PHE A 93 4.45 3.44 12.19
CA PHE A 93 5.15 4.65 12.59
C PHE A 93 4.58 5.20 13.89
N ASP A 94 5.32 5.10 14.96
CA ASP A 94 4.99 5.70 16.27
C ASP A 94 5.50 7.14 16.29
N PHE A 95 4.59 8.08 16.06
CA PHE A 95 4.92 9.50 16.06
C PHE A 95 5.13 10.08 17.47
N ILE A 96 4.72 9.38 18.51
CA ILE A 96 4.90 9.83 19.89
C ILE A 96 6.31 9.52 20.37
N LYS A 97 6.71 8.25 20.29
CA LYS A 97 7.95 7.76 20.91
C LYS A 97 9.16 7.84 20.00
N THR A 98 8.99 7.61 18.69
CA THR A 98 10.12 7.56 17.76
C THR A 98 10.69 8.94 17.51
N LYS A 99 11.97 9.13 17.85
CA LYS A 99 12.69 10.38 17.62
C LYS A 99 13.23 10.47 16.19
N TYR A 100 13.72 9.36 15.66
CA TYR A 100 14.29 9.27 14.30
C TYR A 100 13.79 8.02 13.62
N PHE A 101 13.30 8.18 12.39
CA PHE A 101 12.79 7.08 11.59
C PHE A 101 13.86 6.59 10.62
N ASN A 102 14.13 5.31 10.62
CA ASN A 102 15.05 4.70 9.68
C ASN A 102 14.36 4.26 8.41
N LYS A 103 15.10 4.12 7.31
CA LYS A 103 14.65 3.33 6.17
C LYS A 103 14.51 1.87 6.58
N GLU A 104 13.49 1.20 6.06
CA GLU A 104 13.24 -0.19 6.38
C GLU A 104 13.16 -1.07 5.13
N LYS A 105 13.58 -2.32 5.29
CA LYS A 105 13.36 -3.40 4.33
C LYS A 105 13.09 -4.69 5.09
N LYS A 106 11.95 -5.32 4.81
CA LYS A 106 11.58 -6.58 5.45
C LYS A 106 10.83 -7.49 4.48
N LYS A 107 10.72 -8.77 4.85
CA LYS A 107 9.87 -9.73 4.17
C LYS A 107 8.59 -9.93 4.96
N ILE A 108 7.47 -9.95 4.26
CA ILE A 108 6.16 -10.24 4.82
C ILE A 108 5.58 -11.43 4.05
N GLU A 109 5.15 -12.45 4.77
CA GLU A 109 4.44 -13.57 4.19
C GLU A 109 2.94 -13.37 4.39
N VAL A 110 2.17 -13.49 3.33
CA VAL A 110 0.71 -13.40 3.35
C VAL A 110 0.10 -14.67 2.79
N GLU A 111 -0.97 -15.14 3.41
CA GLU A 111 -1.72 -16.30 2.95
C GLU A 111 -2.80 -15.89 1.94
N VAL A 112 -2.93 -16.66 0.89
CA VAL A 112 -3.91 -16.44 -0.17
C VAL A 112 -5.29 -16.89 0.30
N THR A 113 -6.25 -15.98 0.24
CA THR A 113 -7.64 -16.20 0.69
C THR A 113 -8.65 -16.37 -0.45
N ASN A 114 -8.25 -16.08 -1.68
CA ASN A 114 -9.09 -16.20 -2.86
C ASN A 114 -8.32 -16.80 -4.04
N ASN A 115 -9.00 -17.66 -4.83
CA ASN A 115 -8.44 -18.19 -6.07
C ASN A 115 -8.49 -17.16 -7.20
N GLY A 116 -7.52 -17.21 -8.11
CA GLY A 116 -7.52 -16.45 -9.37
C GLY A 116 -6.28 -15.65 -9.62
N LYS A 117 -6.35 -14.74 -10.60
CA LYS A 117 -5.23 -13.89 -10.99
C LYS A 117 -5.00 -12.77 -9.97
N CYS A 118 -3.78 -12.72 -9.44
CA CYS A 118 -3.27 -11.63 -8.62
C CYS A 118 -2.40 -10.72 -9.49
N TYR A 119 -2.65 -9.42 -9.42
CA TYR A 119 -1.96 -8.43 -10.25
C TYR A 119 -0.87 -7.67 -9.49
N GLY A 120 -0.87 -7.74 -8.16
CA GLY A 120 0.10 -7.03 -7.33
C GLY A 120 -0.34 -6.82 -5.90
N VAL A 121 0.20 -5.77 -5.32
CA VAL A 121 -0.10 -5.32 -3.95
C VAL A 121 -0.88 -4.01 -4.02
N ILE A 122 -1.98 -3.93 -3.29
CA ILE A 122 -2.68 -2.68 -3.02
C ILE A 122 -2.27 -2.15 -1.65
N GLN A 123 -2.00 -0.87 -1.56
CA GLN A 123 -1.61 -0.17 -0.34
C GLN A 123 -2.65 0.89 -0.01
N TRP A 124 -2.90 1.06 1.29
CA TRP A 124 -3.67 2.16 1.85
C TRP A 124 -3.09 2.60 3.19
N ILE A 125 -3.64 3.66 3.76
CA ILE A 125 -3.16 4.21 5.02
C ILE A 125 -4.19 4.01 6.15
N LYS A 126 -3.66 3.79 7.36
CA LYS A 126 -4.43 3.78 8.59
C LYS A 126 -3.76 4.69 9.60
N LEU A 127 -4.51 5.62 10.15
CA LEU A 127 -4.04 6.58 11.14
C LEU A 127 -4.76 6.32 12.47
N GLU A 128 -4.02 6.40 13.55
CA GLU A 128 -4.60 6.41 14.89
C GLU A 128 -4.43 7.82 15.45
N MET A 129 -5.56 8.46 15.63
CA MET A 129 -5.64 9.77 16.26
C MET A 129 -5.60 9.60 17.77
N LYS A 130 -5.70 10.70 18.49
CA LYS A 130 -5.82 10.66 19.93
C LYS A 130 -7.15 10.01 20.38
N ASP A 131 -7.14 9.44 21.59
CA ASP A 131 -8.32 8.87 22.26
C ASP A 131 -9.01 7.73 21.47
N GLY A 132 -8.22 6.97 20.69
CA GLY A 132 -8.68 5.78 20.00
C GLY A 132 -9.45 6.03 18.70
N LEU A 133 -9.58 7.29 18.26
CA LEU A 133 -10.14 7.60 16.95
C LEU A 133 -9.22 7.09 15.85
N LYS A 134 -9.81 6.42 14.85
CA LYS A 134 -9.07 5.85 13.72
C LYS A 134 -9.61 6.40 12.41
N PHE A 135 -8.70 6.64 11.49
CA PHE A 135 -8.99 6.89 10.09
C PHE A 135 -8.34 5.80 9.26
N GLU A 136 -9.06 5.25 8.30
CA GLU A 136 -8.54 4.26 7.38
C GLU A 136 -9.18 4.47 6.00
N ASN A 137 -8.37 4.57 4.96
CA ASN A 137 -8.86 4.68 3.59
C ASN A 137 -8.85 3.34 2.85
N ASP A 138 -9.10 2.24 3.55
CA ASP A 138 -9.28 0.91 2.95
C ASP A 138 -10.19 1.01 1.73
N PRO A 139 -9.74 0.55 0.55
CA PRO A 139 -10.51 0.64 -0.68
C PRO A 139 -11.84 -0.09 -0.65
N LEU A 140 -12.02 -1.11 0.20
CA LEU A 140 -13.29 -1.84 0.33
C LEU A 140 -14.30 -1.16 1.26
N ILE A 141 -13.89 -0.17 2.05
CA ILE A 141 -14.81 0.61 2.88
C ILE A 141 -15.53 1.63 2.00
N LYS A 142 -16.84 1.50 1.89
CA LYS A 142 -17.69 2.40 1.11
C LYS A 142 -17.90 3.75 1.81
N ASN A 143 -18.20 4.78 1.01
CA ASN A 143 -18.62 6.12 1.49
C ASN A 143 -17.57 6.93 2.28
N ILE A 144 -16.29 6.63 2.11
CA ILE A 144 -15.24 7.51 2.61
C ILE A 144 -14.85 8.49 1.49
N ALA A 145 -15.21 9.75 1.63
CA ALA A 145 -14.72 10.82 0.76
C ALA A 145 -13.32 11.23 1.27
N VAL A 146 -12.28 10.83 0.57
CA VAL A 146 -10.90 11.17 0.94
C VAL A 146 -10.11 11.60 -0.28
N ALA A 147 -9.20 12.53 -0.06
CA ALA A 147 -8.23 12.96 -1.07
C ALA A 147 -7.12 11.92 -1.32
N TRP A 148 -6.87 11.03 -0.35
CA TRP A 148 -5.83 10.01 -0.46
C TRP A 148 -6.37 8.75 -1.14
N GLU A 149 -5.88 8.48 -2.34
CA GLU A 149 -6.27 7.30 -3.10
C GLU A 149 -5.41 6.09 -2.69
N PRO A 150 -5.97 4.86 -2.66
CA PRO A 150 -5.15 3.65 -2.54
C PRO A 150 -4.14 3.56 -3.69
N VAL A 151 -3.01 2.91 -3.44
CA VAL A 151 -1.91 2.80 -4.41
C VAL A 151 -1.71 1.34 -4.80
N LEU A 152 -1.67 1.08 -6.10
CA LEU A 152 -1.39 -0.22 -6.68
C LEU A 152 0.09 -0.33 -7.02
N TYR A 153 0.71 -1.45 -6.62
CA TYR A 153 2.05 -1.86 -6.99
C TYR A 153 1.96 -3.15 -7.82
N LEU A 154 2.10 -3.02 -9.13
CA LEU A 154 1.88 -4.11 -10.06
C LEU A 154 3.08 -5.07 -10.09
N PHE A 155 2.81 -6.36 -10.13
CA PHE A 155 3.82 -7.37 -10.43
C PHE A 155 4.23 -7.30 -11.90
N ASP A 156 5.36 -7.93 -12.25
CA ASP A 156 5.86 -7.95 -13.62
C ASP A 156 4.90 -8.66 -14.57
N GLU A 157 4.30 -9.73 -14.11
CA GLU A 157 3.23 -10.47 -14.77
C GLU A 157 2.19 -10.88 -13.71
N PRO A 158 0.89 -10.96 -14.09
CA PRO A 158 -0.11 -11.52 -13.20
C PRO A 158 0.23 -12.97 -12.84
N ILE A 159 -0.03 -13.34 -11.59
CA ILE A 159 0.22 -14.69 -11.09
C ILE A 159 -1.10 -15.38 -10.73
N GLU A 160 -1.23 -16.64 -11.09
CA GLU A 160 -2.38 -17.46 -10.71
C GLU A 160 -2.17 -17.98 -9.29
N LEU A 161 -3.06 -17.63 -8.38
CA LEU A 161 -2.99 -18.01 -6.97
C LEU A 161 -4.14 -18.93 -6.59
N LYS A 162 -3.86 -19.83 -5.64
CA LYS A 162 -4.85 -20.72 -5.01
C LYS A 162 -4.90 -20.47 -3.51
N ILE A 163 -6.09 -20.60 -2.94
CA ILE A 163 -6.32 -20.49 -1.49
C ILE A 163 -5.35 -21.40 -0.72
N GLY A 164 -4.81 -20.88 0.38
CA GLY A 164 -3.87 -21.55 1.25
C GLY A 164 -2.41 -21.46 0.83
N LYS A 165 -2.11 -21.03 -0.41
CA LYS A 165 -0.72 -20.72 -0.80
C LYS A 165 -0.21 -19.50 -0.03
N LYS A 166 1.10 -19.45 0.18
CA LYS A 166 1.76 -18.34 0.84
C LYS A 166 2.60 -17.54 -0.15
N VAL A 167 2.45 -16.24 -0.11
CA VAL A 167 3.19 -15.30 -0.96
C VAL A 167 4.12 -14.47 -0.07
N SER A 168 5.42 -14.54 -0.36
CA SER A 168 6.42 -13.70 0.29
C SER A 168 6.60 -12.41 -0.50
N LEU A 169 6.48 -11.29 0.19
CA LEU A 169 6.66 -9.94 -0.35
C LEU A 169 7.90 -9.29 0.25
N ILE A 170 8.68 -8.59 -0.58
CA ILE A 170 9.69 -7.63 -0.10
C ILE A 170 9.00 -6.28 0.04
N CYS A 171 8.91 -5.81 1.27
CA CYS A 171 8.39 -4.49 1.62
C CYS A 171 9.55 -3.60 2.03
N LYS A 172 9.68 -2.43 1.42
CA LYS A 172 10.73 -1.46 1.77
C LYS A 172 10.25 -0.03 1.65
N HIS A 173 10.88 0.87 2.41
CA HIS A 173 10.78 2.30 2.19
C HIS A 173 12.13 2.97 2.47
N ASP A 174 12.35 4.10 1.83
CA ASP A 174 13.55 4.93 1.99
C ASP A 174 13.30 6.18 2.85
N ARG A 175 12.17 6.23 3.57
CA ARG A 175 11.60 7.34 4.35
C ARG A 175 10.74 8.30 3.54
N ASP A 176 10.79 8.24 2.21
CA ASP A 176 10.03 9.09 1.29
C ASP A 176 9.04 8.27 0.46
N LYS A 177 9.41 7.06 0.03
CA LYS A 177 8.58 6.21 -0.83
C LYS A 177 8.55 4.77 -0.37
N PRO A 178 7.35 4.18 -0.23
CA PRO A 178 7.20 2.75 -0.03
C PRO A 178 7.24 2.00 -1.37
N TRP A 179 7.70 0.74 -1.32
CA TRP A 179 7.73 -0.18 -2.45
C TRP A 179 7.45 -1.60 -2.00
N PHE A 180 6.69 -2.32 -2.83
CA PHE A 180 6.29 -3.69 -2.58
C PHE A 180 6.60 -4.54 -3.81
N PHE A 181 7.27 -5.67 -3.61
CA PHE A 181 7.68 -6.58 -4.68
C PHE A 181 7.33 -8.02 -4.31
N LEU A 182 7.02 -8.82 -5.32
CA LEU A 182 6.99 -10.26 -5.16
C LEU A 182 8.40 -10.79 -4.89
N ASP A 183 8.57 -11.58 -3.82
CA ASP A 183 9.81 -12.32 -3.55
C ASP A 183 9.69 -13.74 -4.09
N LYS A 184 8.72 -14.51 -3.58
CA LYS A 184 8.44 -15.87 -4.01
C LYS A 184 7.04 -16.34 -3.61
N ILE A 185 6.60 -17.41 -4.24
CA ILE A 185 5.39 -18.14 -3.85
C ILE A 185 5.85 -19.45 -3.22
N ASN A 186 5.36 -19.71 -2.02
CA ASN A 186 5.65 -20.93 -1.27
C ASN A 186 4.48 -21.91 -1.42
N ASP A 187 4.80 -23.19 -1.42
CA ASP A 187 3.80 -24.27 -1.43
C ASP A 187 3.11 -24.43 -0.08
#